data_1f40adc7048dcfba02fb71fb977f40d0
#
_entry.id   1f40adc7048dcfba02fb71fb977f40d0
#
_cell.length_a   1.000
_cell.length_b   1.000
_cell.length_c   1.000
_cell.angle_alpha   90.00
_cell.angle_beta   90.00
_cell.angle_gamma   90.00
#
_symmetry.space_group_name_H-M   'P 1'
#
loop_
_entity.id
_entity.type
_entity.pdbx_description
1 polymer ?
#
loop_
_entity_poly.entity_id
_entity_poly.type
_entity_poly.pdbx_seq_one_letter_code
_entity_poly.pdbx_strand_id
1 'polypeptide(L)'
;MKECKSIGKYISIIYRQAQCYINKKLEPYGIGSGQFIFLNILYHKDGIRQEEIADFLDIDKGTTARAIKRLEEQGYIYRKMDSKDHRAQLVFLTQKAKDIEEDIYKILKSWTEILLSDFSMEDRKKAEDFLEAMTKNIHRYYKREVIQHGR
;
A
#
# COMPACT_ATOMS: atom_id res chain seq x y z
N MET A 1 5.53 -15.90 32.67
CA MET A 1 5.12 -14.99 31.57
C MET A 1 4.11 -15.74 30.71
N LYS A 2 2.85 -15.29 30.66
CA LYS A 2 1.86 -15.92 29.76
C LYS A 2 2.31 -15.66 28.33
N GLU A 3 2.60 -16.69 27.56
CA GLU A 3 2.84 -16.59 26.13
C GLU A 3 1.57 -16.05 25.47
N CYS A 4 1.58 -14.79 25.10
CA CYS A 4 0.46 -14.20 24.37
C CYS A 4 0.58 -14.65 22.90
N LYS A 5 -0.01 -15.80 22.57
CA LYS A 5 -0.22 -16.23 21.17
C LYS A 5 -1.27 -15.29 20.57
N SER A 6 -0.84 -14.16 20.04
CA SER A 6 -1.74 -13.15 19.48
C SER A 6 -1.47 -13.00 18.00
N ILE A 7 -2.53 -13.05 17.20
CA ILE A 7 -2.49 -12.76 15.76
C ILE A 7 -1.83 -11.41 15.52
N GLY A 8 -2.12 -10.40 16.34
CA GLY A 8 -1.52 -9.06 16.25
C GLY A 8 0.01 -9.07 16.38
N LYS A 9 0.59 -9.95 17.21
CA LYS A 9 2.04 -10.12 17.30
C LYS A 9 2.63 -10.56 15.95
N TYR A 10 2.03 -11.57 15.32
CA TYR A 10 2.53 -12.08 14.04
C TYR A 10 2.35 -11.07 12.91
N ILE A 11 1.20 -10.43 12.81
CA ILE A 11 0.95 -9.35 11.85
C ILE A 11 2.01 -8.24 12.01
N SER A 12 2.29 -7.82 13.24
CA SER A 12 3.27 -6.78 13.53
C SER A 12 4.69 -7.18 13.12
N ILE A 13 5.09 -8.44 13.35
CA ILE A 13 6.41 -8.94 12.93
C ILE A 13 6.50 -8.98 11.41
N ILE A 14 5.52 -9.56 10.75
CA ILE A 14 5.48 -9.67 9.28
C ILE A 14 5.54 -8.28 8.65
N TYR A 15 4.76 -7.34 9.14
CA TYR A 15 4.75 -5.96 8.65
C TYR A 15 6.12 -5.30 8.76
N ARG A 16 6.76 -5.34 9.95
CA ARG A 16 8.09 -4.75 10.12
C ARG A 16 9.15 -5.38 9.23
N GLN A 17 9.13 -6.71 9.09
CA GLN A 17 10.07 -7.42 8.21
C GLN A 17 9.82 -7.10 6.74
N ALA A 18 8.55 -6.97 6.33
CA ALA A 18 8.20 -6.52 4.99
C ALA A 18 8.76 -5.13 4.69
N GLN A 19 8.60 -4.19 5.64
CA GLN A 19 9.15 -2.83 5.49
C GLN A 19 10.68 -2.85 5.31
N CYS A 20 11.40 -3.64 6.12
CA CYS A 20 12.86 -3.79 6.00
C CYS A 20 13.25 -4.38 4.64
N TYR A 21 12.59 -5.46 4.22
CA TYR A 21 12.86 -6.13 2.95
C TYR A 21 12.62 -5.20 1.75
N ILE A 22 11.46 -4.56 1.71
CA ILE A 22 11.06 -3.67 0.62
C ILE A 22 11.97 -2.45 0.55
N ASN A 23 12.27 -1.81 1.68
CA ASN A 23 13.19 -0.67 1.73
C ASN A 23 14.57 -1.03 1.14
N LYS A 24 15.13 -2.18 1.55
CA LYS A 24 16.43 -2.65 1.05
C LYS A 24 16.40 -2.91 -0.47
N LYS A 25 15.33 -3.51 -0.97
CA LYS A 25 15.20 -3.86 -2.40
C LYS A 25 14.91 -2.64 -3.28
N LEU A 26 14.22 -1.63 -2.75
CA LEU A 26 13.89 -0.41 -3.48
C LEU A 26 14.92 0.71 -3.29
N GLU A 27 15.94 0.51 -2.47
CA GLU A 27 17.03 1.47 -2.27
C GLU A 27 17.69 1.96 -3.59
N PRO A 28 17.98 1.09 -4.58
CA PRO A 28 18.55 1.53 -5.87
C PRO A 28 17.66 2.50 -6.65
N TYR A 29 16.37 2.50 -6.39
CA TYR A 29 15.39 3.40 -7.02
C TYR A 29 15.12 4.67 -6.19
N GLY A 30 15.71 4.77 -5.00
CA GLY A 30 15.46 5.87 -4.07
C GLY A 30 14.04 5.89 -3.49
N ILE A 31 13.31 4.76 -3.58
CA ILE A 31 11.92 4.62 -3.13
C ILE A 31 11.91 3.92 -1.77
N GLY A 32 11.23 4.49 -0.79
CA GLY A 32 11.00 3.86 0.51
C GLY A 32 9.71 3.03 0.54
N SER A 33 9.61 2.15 1.55
CA SER A 33 8.42 1.31 1.77
C SER A 33 7.13 2.12 1.97
N GLY A 34 7.21 3.35 2.51
CA GLY A 34 6.07 4.25 2.65
C GLY A 34 5.63 4.92 1.34
N GLN A 35 6.35 4.74 0.25
CA GLN A 35 6.08 5.38 -1.05
C GLN A 35 5.69 4.38 -2.13
N PHE A 36 6.26 3.17 -2.11
CA PHE A 36 5.98 2.18 -3.16
C PHE A 36 4.51 1.79 -3.24
N ILE A 37 3.77 1.82 -2.12
CA ILE A 37 2.34 1.49 -2.08
C ILE A 37 1.51 2.45 -2.94
N PHE A 38 1.91 3.71 -3.04
CA PHE A 38 1.26 4.71 -3.90
C PHE A 38 1.52 4.43 -5.37
N LEU A 39 2.75 4.04 -5.74
CA LEU A 39 3.07 3.58 -7.09
C LEU A 39 2.29 2.32 -7.45
N ASN A 40 2.20 1.37 -6.52
CA ASN A 40 1.48 0.12 -6.75
C ASN A 40 0.00 0.35 -7.10
N ILE A 41 -0.67 1.28 -6.41
CA ILE A 41 -2.04 1.67 -6.77
C ILE A 41 -2.11 2.27 -8.17
N LEU A 42 -1.18 3.17 -8.50
CA LEU A 42 -1.16 3.83 -9.81
C LEU A 42 -0.87 2.87 -10.96
N TYR A 43 -0.09 1.80 -10.74
CA TYR A 43 0.08 0.73 -11.74
C TYR A 43 -1.23 -0.01 -12.03
N HIS A 44 -2.12 -0.13 -11.05
CA HIS A 44 -3.46 -0.71 -11.27
C HIS A 44 -4.45 0.28 -11.86
N LYS A 45 -4.36 1.55 -11.49
CA LYS A 45 -5.26 2.60 -11.95
C LYS A 45 -4.54 3.94 -11.98
N ASP A 46 -4.01 4.29 -13.15
CA ASP A 46 -3.34 5.57 -13.41
C ASP A 46 -4.34 6.73 -13.56
N GLY A 47 -3.93 7.94 -13.26
CA GLY A 47 -4.75 9.12 -13.44
C GLY A 47 -5.93 9.24 -12.48
N ILE A 48 -5.76 8.85 -11.24
CA ILE A 48 -6.79 8.97 -10.19
C ILE A 48 -6.55 10.17 -9.28
N ARG A 49 -7.59 10.59 -8.60
CA ARG A 49 -7.50 11.71 -7.64
C ARG A 49 -6.65 11.34 -6.44
N GLN A 50 -5.86 12.29 -5.95
CA GLN A 50 -5.03 12.08 -4.74
C GLN A 50 -5.89 11.66 -3.53
N GLU A 51 -7.12 12.17 -3.40
CA GLU A 51 -8.04 11.76 -2.35
C GLU A 51 -8.49 10.31 -2.50
N GLU A 52 -8.75 9.85 -3.73
CA GLU A 52 -9.08 8.43 -3.99
C GLU A 52 -7.94 7.50 -3.59
N ILE A 53 -6.68 7.91 -3.81
CA ILE A 53 -5.51 7.12 -3.36
C ILE A 53 -5.50 6.99 -1.83
N ALA A 54 -5.74 8.09 -1.11
CA ALA A 54 -5.83 8.10 0.34
C ALA A 54 -6.91 7.14 0.86
N ASP A 55 -8.08 7.18 0.24
CA ASP A 55 -9.22 6.32 0.59
C ASP A 55 -8.93 4.85 0.29
N PHE A 56 -8.33 4.53 -0.86
CA PHE A 56 -7.95 3.16 -1.23
C PHE A 56 -6.94 2.54 -0.26
N LEU A 57 -5.99 3.34 0.21
CA LEU A 57 -4.93 2.87 1.10
C LEU A 57 -5.31 2.96 2.58
N ASP A 58 -6.44 3.57 2.89
CA ASP A 58 -6.84 3.88 4.28
C ASP A 58 -5.75 4.67 5.03
N ILE A 59 -5.17 5.65 4.33
CA ILE A 59 -4.10 6.53 4.82
C ILE A 59 -4.62 7.95 4.87
N ASP A 60 -4.25 8.69 5.92
CA ASP A 60 -4.68 10.09 6.06
C ASP A 60 -4.17 10.98 4.91
N LYS A 61 -4.93 12.04 4.62
CA LYS A 61 -4.65 12.96 3.51
C LYS A 61 -3.28 13.64 3.62
N GLY A 62 -2.81 13.94 4.84
CA GLY A 62 -1.52 14.58 5.07
C GLY A 62 -0.35 13.64 4.74
N THR A 63 -0.41 12.40 5.19
CA THR A 63 0.59 11.38 4.88
C THR A 63 0.61 11.06 3.38
N THR A 64 -0.56 10.94 2.77
CA THR A 64 -0.71 10.76 1.32
C THR A 64 -0.06 11.93 0.55
N ALA A 65 -0.38 13.17 0.92
CA ALA A 65 0.18 14.35 0.26
C ALA A 65 1.72 14.42 0.34
N ARG A 66 2.31 14.05 1.48
CA ARG A 66 3.78 14.00 1.65
C ARG A 66 4.42 12.92 0.77
N ALA A 67 3.82 11.73 0.71
CA ALA A 67 4.33 10.64 -0.11
C ALA A 67 4.23 10.95 -1.61
N ILE A 68 3.10 11.49 -2.06
CA ILE A 68 2.88 11.93 -3.44
C ILE A 68 3.87 13.03 -3.83
N LYS A 69 4.04 14.06 -2.99
CA LYS A 69 5.04 15.12 -3.22
C LYS A 69 6.44 14.55 -3.40
N ARG A 70 6.86 13.64 -2.55
CA ARG A 70 8.19 13.02 -2.63
C ARG A 70 8.38 12.18 -3.89
N LEU A 71 7.38 11.42 -4.31
CA LEU A 71 7.41 10.68 -5.57
C LEU A 71 7.47 11.61 -6.79
N GLU A 72 6.80 12.77 -6.72
CA GLU A 72 6.86 13.80 -7.75
C GLU A 72 8.26 14.44 -7.82
N GLU A 73 8.84 14.81 -6.69
CA GLU A 73 10.22 15.33 -6.60
C GLU A 73 11.27 14.35 -7.13
N GLN A 74 11.02 13.04 -6.96
CA GLN A 74 11.86 11.97 -7.50
C GLN A 74 11.59 11.66 -8.98
N GLY A 75 10.58 12.28 -9.58
CA GLY A 75 10.24 12.12 -10.99
C GLY A 75 9.49 10.82 -11.33
N TYR A 76 8.88 10.16 -10.36
CA TYR A 76 8.08 8.95 -10.60
C TYR A 76 6.63 9.24 -10.96
N ILE A 77 6.11 10.37 -10.49
CA ILE A 77 4.75 10.80 -10.78
C ILE A 77 4.72 12.27 -11.17
N TYR A 78 3.60 12.69 -11.74
CA TYR A 78 3.25 14.10 -11.93
C TYR A 78 1.78 14.31 -11.63
N ARG A 79 1.42 15.54 -11.28
CA ARG A 79 0.04 15.92 -10.99
C ARG A 79 -0.52 16.82 -12.08
N LYS A 80 -1.80 16.65 -12.37
CA LYS A 80 -2.58 17.57 -13.20
C LYS A 80 -3.84 17.97 -12.46
N MET A 81 -4.26 19.22 -12.64
CA MET A 81 -5.57 19.67 -12.17
C MET A 81 -6.67 18.89 -12.89
N ASP A 82 -7.68 18.42 -12.14
CA ASP A 82 -8.84 17.78 -12.73
C ASP A 82 -9.66 18.82 -13.52
N SER A 83 -9.93 18.56 -14.78
CA SER A 83 -10.71 19.48 -15.64
C SER A 83 -12.17 19.61 -15.20
N LYS A 84 -12.70 18.65 -14.46
CA LYS A 84 -14.07 18.63 -13.95
C LYS A 84 -14.21 19.27 -12.57
N ASP A 85 -13.14 19.24 -11.77
CA ASP A 85 -13.08 19.82 -10.44
C ASP A 85 -11.70 20.42 -10.19
N HIS A 86 -11.56 21.72 -10.42
CA HIS A 86 -10.31 22.46 -10.29
C HIS A 86 -9.68 22.43 -8.87
N ARG A 87 -10.40 21.92 -7.87
CA ARG A 87 -9.88 21.71 -6.51
C ARG A 87 -9.15 20.37 -6.36
N ALA A 88 -9.38 19.43 -7.28
CA ALA A 88 -8.81 18.09 -7.25
C ALA A 88 -7.56 18.00 -8.13
N GLN A 89 -6.59 17.19 -7.68
CA GLN A 89 -5.39 16.85 -8.42
C GLN A 89 -5.47 15.38 -8.85
N LEU A 90 -5.28 15.14 -10.14
CA LEU A 90 -5.08 13.79 -10.69
C LEU A 90 -3.60 13.44 -10.67
N VAL A 91 -3.29 12.23 -10.26
CA VAL A 91 -1.92 11.73 -10.14
C VAL A 91 -1.65 10.71 -11.23
N PHE A 92 -0.55 10.90 -11.96
CA PHE A 92 -0.16 10.06 -13.09
C PHE A 92 1.26 9.53 -12.92
N LEU A 93 1.50 8.32 -13.45
CA LEU A 93 2.84 7.74 -13.57
C LEU A 93 3.62 8.41 -14.69
N THR A 94 4.91 8.69 -14.43
CA THR A 94 5.87 9.05 -15.48
C THR A 94 6.37 7.81 -16.21
N GLN A 95 7.08 8.00 -17.32
CA GLN A 95 7.76 6.89 -18.01
C GLN A 95 8.78 6.22 -17.09
N LYS A 96 9.52 6.99 -16.28
CA LYS A 96 10.45 6.47 -15.27
C LYS A 96 9.77 5.48 -14.30
N ALA A 97 8.57 5.78 -13.86
CA ALA A 97 7.82 4.85 -12.99
C ALA A 97 7.40 3.58 -13.74
N LYS A 98 6.95 3.71 -14.98
CA LYS A 98 6.53 2.57 -15.82
C LYS A 98 7.70 1.64 -16.15
N ASP A 99 8.89 2.19 -16.33
CA ASP A 99 10.10 1.42 -16.64
C ASP A 99 10.53 0.47 -15.49
N ILE A 100 10.16 0.79 -14.25
CA ILE A 100 10.50 -0.02 -13.07
C ILE A 100 9.34 -0.88 -12.54
N GLU A 101 8.17 -0.85 -13.16
CA GLU A 101 6.97 -1.56 -12.72
C GLU A 101 7.23 -3.06 -12.54
N GLU A 102 7.87 -3.68 -13.54
CA GLU A 102 8.18 -5.11 -13.49
C GLU A 102 9.14 -5.47 -12.35
N ASP A 103 10.12 -4.62 -12.07
CA ASP A 103 11.06 -4.83 -10.97
C ASP A 103 10.37 -4.74 -9.62
N ILE A 104 9.48 -3.75 -9.45
CA ILE A 104 8.66 -3.63 -8.24
C ILE A 104 7.77 -4.88 -8.07
N TYR A 105 7.13 -5.33 -9.14
CA TYR A 105 6.32 -6.55 -9.11
C TYR A 105 7.14 -7.77 -8.67
N LYS A 106 8.35 -7.97 -9.22
CA LYS A 106 9.25 -9.06 -8.84
C LYS A 106 9.65 -9.00 -7.36
N ILE A 107 9.90 -7.80 -6.83
CA ILE A 107 10.24 -7.60 -5.41
C ILE A 107 9.07 -8.04 -4.51
N LEU A 108 7.85 -7.60 -4.82
CA LEU A 108 6.65 -7.95 -4.05
C LEU A 108 6.33 -9.46 -4.14
N LYS A 109 6.46 -10.02 -5.34
CA LYS A 109 6.30 -11.46 -5.55
C LYS A 109 7.32 -12.26 -4.76
N SER A 110 8.58 -11.86 -4.76
CA SER A 110 9.64 -12.53 -4.00
C SER A 110 9.38 -12.48 -2.50
N TRP A 111 8.86 -11.38 -1.98
CA TRP A 111 8.43 -11.29 -0.59
C TRP A 111 7.29 -12.27 -0.27
N THR A 112 6.30 -12.36 -1.12
CA THR A 112 5.18 -13.31 -0.98
C THR A 112 5.69 -14.75 -0.97
N GLU A 113 6.63 -15.11 -1.86
CA GLU A 113 7.22 -16.44 -1.89
C GLU A 113 8.02 -16.77 -0.62
N ILE A 114 8.71 -15.78 -0.04
CA ILE A 114 9.39 -15.97 1.27
C ILE A 114 8.37 -16.27 2.36
N LEU A 115 7.28 -15.52 2.43
CA LEU A 115 6.23 -15.71 3.45
C LEU A 115 5.54 -17.08 3.34
N LEU A 116 5.37 -17.57 2.13
CA LEU A 116 4.54 -18.75 1.83
C LEU A 116 5.37 -19.95 1.38
N SER A 117 6.69 -19.97 1.64
CA SER A 117 7.63 -20.98 1.12
C SER A 117 7.23 -22.43 1.44
N ASP A 118 6.68 -22.67 2.64
CA ASP A 118 6.31 -24.02 3.09
C ASP A 118 4.81 -24.32 2.94
N PHE A 119 4.07 -23.42 2.27
CA PHE A 119 2.62 -23.54 2.11
C PHE A 119 2.26 -24.25 0.81
N SER A 120 1.31 -25.20 0.90
CA SER A 120 0.64 -25.74 -0.30
C SER A 120 -0.13 -24.65 -1.02
N MET A 121 -0.49 -24.86 -2.30
CA MET A 121 -1.33 -23.91 -3.05
C MET A 121 -2.68 -23.65 -2.38
N GLU A 122 -3.28 -24.69 -1.77
CA GLU A 122 -4.51 -24.56 -1.02
C GLU A 122 -4.35 -23.70 0.23
N ASP A 123 -3.26 -23.91 0.99
CA ASP A 123 -2.99 -23.13 2.20
C ASP A 123 -2.62 -21.68 1.89
N ARG A 124 -1.94 -21.43 0.78
CA ARG A 124 -1.69 -20.06 0.27
C ARG A 124 -3.01 -19.32 0.05
N LYS A 125 -3.96 -19.97 -0.63
CA LYS A 125 -5.28 -19.38 -0.87
C LYS A 125 -6.03 -19.11 0.42
N LYS A 126 -6.00 -20.05 1.37
CA LYS A 126 -6.61 -19.87 2.70
C LYS A 126 -5.98 -18.70 3.47
N ALA A 127 -4.66 -18.54 3.41
CA ALA A 127 -3.97 -17.44 4.07
C ALA A 127 -4.40 -16.09 3.51
N GLU A 128 -4.51 -15.96 2.18
CA GLU A 128 -5.03 -14.75 1.52
C GLU A 128 -6.46 -14.46 1.96
N ASP A 129 -7.35 -15.44 1.92
CA ASP A 129 -8.76 -15.31 2.29
C ASP A 129 -8.93 -14.88 3.76
N PHE A 130 -8.12 -15.42 4.67
CA PHE A 130 -8.14 -15.02 6.08
C PHE A 130 -7.65 -13.57 6.29
N LEU A 131 -6.58 -13.17 5.63
CA LEU A 131 -6.07 -11.79 5.72
C LEU A 131 -7.08 -10.80 5.13
N GLU A 132 -7.71 -11.13 4.01
CA GLU A 132 -8.76 -10.31 3.41
C GLU A 132 -9.97 -10.18 4.35
N ALA A 133 -10.41 -11.29 4.96
CA ALA A 133 -11.51 -11.28 5.92
C ALA A 133 -11.18 -10.42 7.15
N MET A 134 -9.95 -10.50 7.69
CA MET A 134 -9.50 -9.66 8.81
C MET A 134 -9.51 -8.18 8.43
N THR A 135 -9.06 -7.82 7.23
CA THR A 135 -9.08 -6.45 6.71
C THR A 135 -10.53 -5.92 6.61
N LYS A 136 -11.45 -6.72 6.08
CA LYS A 136 -12.87 -6.36 6.01
C LYS A 136 -13.49 -6.15 7.40
N ASN A 137 -13.09 -6.96 8.40
CA ASN A 137 -13.57 -6.80 9.77
C ASN A 137 -13.12 -5.47 10.40
N ILE A 138 -11.86 -5.08 10.20
CA ILE A 138 -11.32 -3.80 10.69
C ILE A 138 -12.05 -2.61 10.03
N HIS A 139 -12.21 -2.62 8.71
CA HIS A 139 -12.95 -1.56 8.01
C HIS A 139 -14.40 -1.43 8.51
N ARG A 140 -15.06 -2.57 8.79
CA ARG A 140 -16.43 -2.57 9.34
C ARG A 140 -16.48 -2.01 10.75
N TYR A 141 -15.48 -2.30 11.58
CA TYR A 141 -15.36 -1.77 12.93
C TYR A 141 -15.26 -0.24 12.91
N TYR A 142 -14.33 0.33 12.16
CA TYR A 142 -14.14 1.78 12.08
C TYR A 142 -15.33 2.52 11.45
N LYS A 143 -16.00 1.94 10.45
CA LYS A 143 -17.24 2.53 9.93
C LYS A 143 -18.33 2.66 11.00
N ARG A 144 -18.46 1.68 11.89
CA ARG A 144 -19.42 1.73 12.99
C ARG A 144 -19.05 2.78 14.04
N GLU A 145 -17.77 2.88 14.39
CA GLU A 145 -17.24 3.87 15.32
C GLU A 145 -17.52 5.30 14.84
N VAL A 146 -17.25 5.60 13.55
CA VAL A 146 -17.51 6.92 12.94
C VAL A 146 -18.99 7.27 13.01
N ILE A 147 -19.89 6.30 12.77
CA ILE A 147 -21.35 6.53 12.84
C ILE A 147 -21.79 6.80 14.28
N GLN A 148 -21.18 6.16 15.28
CA GLN A 148 -21.55 6.33 16.69
C GLN A 148 -21.02 7.63 17.32
N HIS A 149 -19.86 8.13 16.89
CA HIS A 149 -19.20 9.33 17.43
C HIS A 149 -19.41 10.59 16.57
N GLY A 150 -20.08 10.47 15.44
CA GLY A 150 -20.41 11.58 14.51
C GLY A 150 -21.73 12.29 14.81
N ARG A 151 -22.16 12.32 16.10
CA ARG A 151 -23.30 13.14 16.57
C ARG A 151 -22.84 14.21 17.52
#